data_86fcfb0db0bf14a97c2f1d3abc60b880
#
_entry.id   86fcfb0db0bf14a97c2f1d3abc60b880
#
_cell.length_a   1.000
_cell.length_b   1.000
_cell.length_c   1.000
_cell.angle_alpha   90.00
_cell.angle_beta   90.00
_cell.angle_gamma   90.00
#
_symmetry.space_group_name_H-M   'P 1'
#
loop_
_entity.id
_entity.type
_entity.pdbx_description
1 polymer ?
#
loop_
_entity_poly.entity_id
_entity_poly.type
_entity_poly.pdbx_seq_one_letter_code
_entity_poly.pdbx_strand_id
1 'polypeptide(L)'
;MREAVIDVSALTRRFGGLTALDSVSLVLPRGAVYGLVGANGAGKTTLIRHLLGLLRPESGTVRVFGLDPVADPVGVLSRIGYLSEENDLPGWMRVDELIRYTRAFYPAWDDGYAEELRQTFALEPAAKVKTLSKGQKARAGLLLALAHRPELLVLDEPSSGLDPIVRRDILGAVLRTIAHEGRTVLFSSHLLEEVEQVADHVTMIHQGRIVLTGPLAAIKEAHRAGERLPSLDEIFVTRVGSAAAPGPEV
;
A
#
# COMPACT_ATOMS: atom_id res chain seq x y z
N MET A 1 -1.19 -16.59 18.02
CA MET A 1 -0.83 -15.33 17.34
C MET A 1 -0.87 -15.60 15.83
N ARG A 2 -1.51 -14.74 15.02
CA ARG A 2 -1.44 -14.88 13.57
C ARG A 2 -0.01 -14.56 13.12
N GLU A 3 0.50 -15.31 12.14
CA GLU A 3 1.83 -15.09 11.56
C GLU A 3 1.91 -13.68 10.94
N ALA A 4 2.98 -12.93 11.25
CA ALA A 4 3.19 -11.61 10.68
C ALA A 4 3.61 -11.71 9.21
N VAL A 5 2.92 -10.98 8.34
CA VAL A 5 3.30 -10.84 6.93
C VAL A 5 4.40 -9.80 6.79
N ILE A 6 4.31 -8.73 7.56
CA ILE A 6 5.31 -7.66 7.62
C ILE A 6 5.73 -7.50 9.08
N ASP A 7 7.04 -7.44 9.31
CA ASP A 7 7.66 -7.12 10.61
C ASP A 7 8.81 -6.13 10.36
N VAL A 8 8.64 -4.93 10.88
CA VAL A 8 9.61 -3.84 10.80
C VAL A 8 9.98 -3.41 12.21
N SER A 9 11.26 -3.39 12.52
CA SER A 9 11.76 -3.02 13.86
C SER A 9 12.80 -1.92 13.77
N ALA A 10 12.51 -0.77 14.40
CA ALA A 10 13.37 0.40 14.53
C ALA A 10 14.02 0.87 13.21
N LEU A 11 13.28 0.79 12.12
CA LEU A 11 13.74 1.14 10.78
C LEU A 11 14.04 2.63 10.70
N THR A 12 15.29 2.95 10.35
CA THR A 12 15.72 4.33 10.10
C THR A 12 16.31 4.44 8.70
N ARG A 13 15.97 5.52 7.99
CA ARG A 13 16.52 5.86 6.68
C ARG A 13 16.65 7.36 6.49
N ARG A 14 17.84 7.80 6.07
CA ARG A 14 18.14 9.18 5.73
C ARG A 14 18.50 9.31 4.25
N PHE A 15 18.21 10.48 3.68
CA PHE A 15 18.66 10.88 2.36
C PHE A 15 19.31 12.26 2.47
N GLY A 16 20.65 12.30 2.43
CA GLY A 16 21.38 13.52 2.74
C GLY A 16 21.06 14.01 4.16
N GLY A 17 20.58 15.24 4.28
CA GLY A 17 20.18 15.84 5.58
C GLY A 17 18.75 15.53 6.03
N LEU A 18 17.94 14.83 5.20
CA LEU A 18 16.54 14.54 5.50
C LEU A 18 16.39 13.15 6.10
N THR A 19 15.82 13.04 7.29
CA THR A 19 15.39 11.77 7.88
C THR A 19 14.00 11.40 7.34
N ALA A 20 13.96 10.45 6.43
CA ALA A 20 12.72 10.00 5.79
C ALA A 20 11.95 8.98 6.63
N LEU A 21 12.66 8.14 7.42
CA LEU A 21 12.10 7.24 8.42
C LEU A 21 12.98 7.31 9.67
N ASP A 22 12.34 7.39 10.84
CA ASP A 22 13.00 7.52 12.13
C ASP A 22 12.44 6.49 13.11
N SER A 23 13.20 5.43 13.32
CA SER A 23 12.92 4.34 14.27
C SER A 23 11.51 3.73 14.10
N VAL A 24 11.07 3.57 12.83
CA VAL A 24 9.75 3.02 12.51
C VAL A 24 9.69 1.55 12.90
N SER A 25 8.66 1.18 13.69
CA SER A 25 8.35 -0.21 14.04
C SER A 25 6.89 -0.51 13.71
N LEU A 26 6.63 -1.62 13.00
CA LEU A 26 5.31 -1.99 12.51
C LEU A 26 5.21 -3.50 12.32
N VAL A 27 4.14 -4.11 12.83
CA VAL A 27 3.84 -5.53 12.62
C VAL A 27 2.46 -5.66 12.00
N LEU A 28 2.37 -6.30 10.82
CA LEU A 28 1.11 -6.55 10.12
C LEU A 28 0.83 -8.06 10.02
N PRO A 29 -0.14 -8.58 10.78
CA PRO A 29 -0.61 -9.96 10.65
C PRO A 29 -1.30 -10.24 9.30
N ARG A 30 -1.46 -11.53 8.95
CA ARG A 30 -2.17 -11.96 7.72
C ARG A 30 -3.68 -11.67 7.79
N GLY A 31 -4.28 -11.42 6.61
CA GLY A 31 -5.71 -11.50 6.37
C GLY A 31 -6.50 -10.28 6.80
N ALA A 32 -5.95 -9.08 6.58
CA ALA A 32 -6.64 -7.80 6.82
C ALA A 32 -6.19 -6.72 5.83
N VAL A 33 -6.96 -5.64 5.77
CA VAL A 33 -6.61 -4.41 5.04
C VAL A 33 -5.94 -3.43 5.99
N TYR A 34 -4.73 -3.03 5.65
CA TYR A 34 -3.91 -2.07 6.40
C TYR A 34 -3.80 -0.77 5.60
N GLY A 35 -4.31 0.32 6.16
CA GLY A 35 -4.13 1.67 5.62
C GLY A 35 -2.88 2.34 6.22
N LEU A 36 -1.95 2.75 5.36
CA LEU A 36 -0.79 3.56 5.72
C LEU A 36 -1.07 5.01 5.35
N VAL A 37 -1.36 5.85 6.33
CA VAL A 37 -1.82 7.23 6.09
C VAL A 37 -0.80 8.26 6.55
N GLY A 38 -0.76 9.38 5.85
CA GLY A 38 0.10 10.52 6.18
C GLY A 38 0.22 11.49 5.00
N ALA A 39 0.64 12.71 5.29
CA ALA A 39 0.84 13.73 4.26
C ALA A 39 1.88 13.30 3.21
N ASN A 40 1.93 14.00 2.09
CA ASN A 40 2.99 13.81 1.10
C ASN A 40 4.35 14.12 1.74
N GLY A 41 5.34 13.26 1.47
CA GLY A 41 6.66 13.34 2.10
C GLY A 41 6.74 12.78 3.53
N ALA A 42 5.66 12.23 4.11
CA ALA A 42 5.67 11.67 5.46
C ALA A 42 6.52 10.39 5.62
N GLY A 43 6.93 9.73 4.52
CA GLY A 43 7.76 8.52 4.54
C GLY A 43 7.05 7.25 4.03
N LYS A 44 5.78 7.33 3.58
CA LYS A 44 4.97 6.17 3.14
C LYS A 44 5.67 5.36 2.04
N THR A 45 5.98 5.99 0.91
CA THR A 45 6.67 5.35 -0.22
C THR A 45 8.07 4.85 0.17
N THR A 46 8.77 5.56 1.05
CA THR A 46 10.07 5.12 1.57
C THR A 46 9.93 3.83 2.36
N LEU A 47 8.93 3.71 3.24
CA LEU A 47 8.64 2.48 3.98
C LEU A 47 8.30 1.34 3.00
N ILE A 48 7.39 1.57 2.04
CA ILE A 48 7.02 0.58 1.03
C ILE A 48 8.24 0.09 0.23
N ARG A 49 9.13 0.98 -0.18
CA ARG A 49 10.37 0.59 -0.91
C ARG A 49 11.29 -0.30 -0.08
N HIS A 50 11.33 -0.16 1.24
CA HIS A 50 12.05 -1.09 2.12
C HIS A 50 11.36 -2.47 2.19
N LEU A 51 10.01 -2.51 2.25
CA LEU A 51 9.26 -3.77 2.21
C LEU A 51 9.47 -4.54 0.92
N LEU A 52 9.69 -3.85 -0.20
CA LEU A 52 9.97 -4.43 -1.51
C LEU A 52 11.46 -4.76 -1.73
N GLY A 53 12.33 -4.48 -0.76
CA GLY A 53 13.78 -4.68 -0.90
C GLY A 53 14.49 -3.70 -1.85
N LEU A 54 13.79 -2.65 -2.31
CA LEU A 54 14.33 -1.62 -3.20
C LEU A 54 15.25 -0.63 -2.46
N LEU A 55 15.17 -0.60 -1.14
CA LEU A 55 16.04 0.19 -0.27
C LEU A 55 16.57 -0.67 0.87
N ARG A 56 17.85 -0.48 1.21
CA ARG A 56 18.45 -1.09 2.40
C ARG A 56 18.19 -0.21 3.62
N PRO A 57 17.82 -0.79 4.79
CA PRO A 57 17.82 -0.08 6.05
C PRO A 57 19.18 0.55 6.36
N GLU A 58 19.19 1.75 6.89
CA GLU A 58 20.40 2.34 7.50
C GLU A 58 20.60 1.76 8.90
N SER A 59 19.49 1.60 9.64
CA SER A 59 19.43 0.83 10.89
C SER A 59 18.06 0.17 11.05
N GLY A 60 17.96 -0.78 11.96
CA GLY A 60 16.75 -1.58 12.17
C GLY A 60 16.67 -2.78 11.22
N THR A 61 15.53 -3.45 11.23
CA THR A 61 15.28 -4.65 10.44
C THR A 61 13.94 -4.59 9.72
N VAL A 62 13.88 -5.22 8.55
CA VAL A 62 12.66 -5.43 7.77
C VAL A 62 12.53 -6.91 7.42
N ARG A 63 11.38 -7.49 7.72
CA ARG A 63 11.02 -8.84 7.34
C ARG A 63 9.67 -8.84 6.64
N VAL A 64 9.58 -9.54 5.53
CA VAL A 64 8.32 -9.78 4.81
C VAL A 64 8.21 -11.28 4.61
N PHE A 65 7.12 -11.87 5.07
CA PHE A 65 6.95 -13.34 5.16
C PHE A 65 8.08 -14.03 5.96
N GLY A 66 8.66 -13.34 6.96
CA GLY A 66 9.82 -13.80 7.70
C GLY A 66 11.17 -13.68 6.97
N LEU A 67 11.17 -13.31 5.68
CA LEU A 67 12.36 -13.15 4.83
C LEU A 67 12.89 -11.71 4.87
N ASP A 68 14.18 -11.55 4.64
CA ASP A 68 14.79 -10.25 4.42
C ASP A 68 14.64 -9.87 2.92
N PRO A 69 13.89 -8.81 2.59
CA PRO A 69 13.58 -8.49 1.19
C PRO A 69 14.80 -8.04 0.37
N VAL A 70 15.89 -7.66 1.03
CA VAL A 70 17.15 -7.30 0.34
C VAL A 70 18.02 -8.54 0.11
N ALA A 71 17.99 -9.50 1.03
CA ALA A 71 18.78 -10.72 0.94
C ALA A 71 18.10 -11.78 0.04
N ASP A 72 16.77 -11.86 0.08
CA ASP A 72 15.98 -12.78 -0.75
C ASP A 72 14.84 -12.04 -1.48
N PRO A 73 15.16 -11.19 -2.47
CA PRO A 73 14.15 -10.43 -3.21
C PRO A 73 13.20 -11.33 -4.01
N VAL A 74 13.66 -12.45 -4.55
CA VAL A 74 12.80 -13.37 -5.32
C VAL A 74 11.80 -14.06 -4.43
N GLY A 75 12.22 -14.57 -3.26
CA GLY A 75 11.34 -15.21 -2.28
C GLY A 75 10.26 -14.27 -1.76
N VAL A 76 10.54 -12.96 -1.68
CA VAL A 76 9.59 -11.94 -1.26
C VAL A 76 8.71 -11.46 -2.41
N LEU A 77 9.30 -10.98 -3.52
CA LEU A 77 8.56 -10.32 -4.60
C LEU A 77 7.65 -11.26 -5.39
N SER A 78 7.98 -12.56 -5.47
CA SER A 78 7.11 -13.55 -6.12
C SER A 78 5.75 -13.71 -5.42
N ARG A 79 5.63 -13.25 -4.17
CA ARG A 79 4.43 -13.34 -3.30
C ARG A 79 3.75 -12.00 -3.10
N ILE A 80 4.29 -10.91 -3.68
CA ILE A 80 3.77 -9.54 -3.58
C ILE A 80 3.20 -9.10 -4.91
N GLY A 81 1.98 -8.56 -4.90
CA GLY A 81 1.46 -7.69 -5.96
C GLY A 81 1.74 -6.24 -5.61
N TYR A 82 2.37 -5.49 -6.51
CA TYR A 82 2.71 -4.09 -6.26
C TYR A 82 2.16 -3.16 -7.34
N LEU A 83 1.51 -2.09 -6.89
CA LEU A 83 1.09 -0.97 -7.72
C LEU A 83 1.72 0.31 -7.16
N SER A 84 2.60 0.95 -7.93
CA SER A 84 3.21 2.22 -7.57
C SER A 84 2.30 3.41 -7.91
N GLU A 85 2.49 4.54 -7.22
CA GLU A 85 1.79 5.80 -7.50
C GLU A 85 2.00 6.27 -8.95
N GLU A 86 3.24 6.22 -9.45
CA GLU A 86 3.60 6.66 -10.80
C GLU A 86 3.04 5.73 -11.87
N ASN A 87 2.86 4.44 -11.53
CA ASN A 87 2.35 3.39 -12.41
C ASN A 87 3.03 3.40 -13.79
N ASP A 88 4.38 3.44 -13.77
CA ASP A 88 5.22 3.49 -14.96
C ASP A 88 5.22 2.16 -15.71
N LEU A 89 4.24 1.99 -16.57
CA LEU A 89 4.14 0.84 -17.45
C LEU A 89 4.86 1.10 -18.79
N PRO A 90 5.49 0.08 -19.42
CA PRO A 90 6.18 0.20 -20.70
C PRO A 90 5.24 0.72 -21.80
N GLY A 91 5.31 2.02 -22.10
CA GLY A 91 4.38 2.71 -23.01
C GLY A 91 4.40 2.19 -24.46
N TRP A 92 5.48 1.53 -24.87
CA TRP A 92 5.66 0.96 -26.22
C TRP A 92 4.95 -0.39 -26.39
N MET A 93 4.63 -1.10 -25.31
CA MET A 93 3.90 -2.37 -25.35
C MET A 93 2.40 -2.18 -25.60
N ARG A 94 1.74 -3.22 -26.14
CA ARG A 94 0.29 -3.39 -26.08
C ARG A 94 -0.10 -4.01 -24.73
N VAL A 95 -1.38 -3.92 -24.39
CA VAL A 95 -1.89 -4.50 -23.13
C VAL A 95 -1.66 -6.01 -23.07
N ASP A 96 -1.93 -6.74 -24.16
CA ASP A 96 -1.70 -8.20 -24.23
C ASP A 96 -0.21 -8.56 -24.17
N GLU A 97 0.67 -7.74 -24.75
CA GLU A 97 2.13 -7.91 -24.67
C GLU A 97 2.62 -7.68 -23.24
N LEU A 98 2.11 -6.65 -22.58
CA LEU A 98 2.45 -6.34 -21.19
C LEU A 98 2.03 -7.47 -20.23
N ILE A 99 0.83 -8.02 -20.41
CA ILE A 99 0.34 -9.18 -19.64
C ILE A 99 1.27 -10.38 -19.84
N ARG A 100 1.59 -10.75 -21.09
CA ARG A 100 2.50 -11.86 -21.41
C ARG A 100 3.92 -11.64 -20.87
N TYR A 101 4.42 -10.41 -20.94
CA TYR A 101 5.72 -10.04 -20.40
C TYR A 101 5.76 -10.23 -18.88
N THR A 102 4.77 -9.71 -18.16
CA THR A 102 4.70 -9.81 -16.70
C THR A 102 4.52 -11.26 -16.24
N ARG A 103 3.70 -12.04 -16.93
CA ARG A 103 3.50 -13.48 -16.68
C ARG A 103 4.82 -14.24 -16.57
N ALA A 104 5.82 -13.91 -17.38
CA ALA A 104 7.09 -14.62 -17.42
C ALA A 104 7.89 -14.54 -16.10
N PHE A 105 7.57 -13.60 -15.22
CA PHE A 105 8.24 -13.41 -13.93
C PHE A 105 7.54 -14.14 -12.77
N TYR A 106 6.29 -14.60 -12.96
CA TYR A 106 5.48 -15.18 -11.89
C TYR A 106 5.07 -16.61 -12.20
N PRO A 107 5.70 -17.62 -11.56
CA PRO A 107 5.33 -19.03 -11.77
C PRO A 107 3.88 -19.35 -11.39
N ALA A 108 3.30 -18.61 -10.44
CA ALA A 108 1.92 -18.75 -9.98
C ALA A 108 0.91 -17.89 -10.77
N TRP A 109 1.29 -17.40 -11.95
CA TRP A 109 0.40 -16.60 -12.78
C TRP A 109 -0.87 -17.37 -13.19
N ASP A 110 -2.04 -16.74 -13.01
CA ASP A 110 -3.35 -17.30 -13.37
C ASP A 110 -3.90 -16.59 -14.62
N ASP A 111 -3.79 -17.28 -15.77
CA ASP A 111 -4.24 -16.73 -17.06
C ASP A 111 -5.75 -16.48 -17.10
N GLY A 112 -6.54 -17.34 -16.45
CA GLY A 112 -8.00 -17.20 -16.38
C GLY A 112 -8.39 -15.96 -15.60
N TYR A 113 -7.75 -15.76 -14.45
CA TYR A 113 -7.99 -14.60 -13.61
C TYR A 113 -7.48 -13.30 -14.25
N ALA A 114 -6.33 -13.33 -14.92
CA ALA A 114 -5.82 -12.19 -15.68
C ALA A 114 -6.81 -11.75 -16.78
N GLU A 115 -7.41 -12.71 -17.50
CA GLU A 115 -8.42 -12.42 -18.53
C GLU A 115 -9.72 -11.88 -17.92
N GLU A 116 -10.20 -12.45 -16.81
CA GLU A 116 -11.34 -11.93 -16.04
C GLU A 116 -11.12 -10.47 -15.62
N LEU A 117 -9.95 -10.16 -15.06
CA LEU A 117 -9.59 -8.79 -14.67
C LEU A 117 -9.50 -7.87 -15.87
N ARG A 118 -8.93 -8.32 -17.01
CA ARG A 118 -8.85 -7.54 -18.23
C ARG A 118 -10.24 -7.12 -18.73
N GLN A 119 -11.19 -8.06 -18.72
CA GLN A 119 -12.59 -7.80 -19.12
C GLN A 119 -13.28 -6.87 -18.13
N THR A 120 -13.15 -7.14 -16.81
CA THR A 120 -13.74 -6.32 -15.75
C THR A 120 -13.25 -4.87 -15.80
N PHE A 121 -11.97 -4.66 -16.10
CA PHE A 121 -11.37 -3.33 -16.23
C PHE A 121 -11.53 -2.70 -17.62
N ALA A 122 -12.21 -3.38 -18.53
CA ALA A 122 -12.44 -2.94 -19.91
C ALA A 122 -11.14 -2.52 -20.63
N LEU A 123 -10.09 -3.34 -20.49
CA LEU A 123 -8.80 -3.09 -21.12
C LEU A 123 -8.73 -3.76 -22.49
N GLU A 124 -8.59 -2.95 -23.56
CA GLU A 124 -8.47 -3.43 -24.93
C GLU A 124 -7.09 -4.07 -25.17
N PRO A 125 -7.00 -5.37 -25.53
CA PRO A 125 -5.73 -6.08 -25.67
C PRO A 125 -4.75 -5.43 -26.63
N ALA A 126 -5.25 -4.92 -27.77
CA ALA A 126 -4.45 -4.33 -28.82
C ALA A 126 -4.03 -2.87 -28.55
N ALA A 127 -4.60 -2.23 -27.52
CA ALA A 127 -4.30 -0.84 -27.19
C ALA A 127 -2.84 -0.70 -26.70
N LYS A 128 -2.15 0.35 -27.18
CA LYS A 128 -0.80 0.67 -26.68
C LYS A 128 -0.90 1.32 -25.31
N VAL A 129 -0.07 0.89 -24.36
CA VAL A 129 -0.04 1.41 -22.99
C VAL A 129 0.13 2.94 -22.95
N LYS A 130 0.93 3.53 -23.85
CA LYS A 130 1.09 4.99 -23.94
C LYS A 130 -0.19 5.75 -24.29
N THR A 131 -1.18 5.08 -24.92
CA THR A 131 -2.45 5.70 -25.30
C THR A 131 -3.54 5.55 -24.25
N LEU A 132 -3.28 4.77 -23.20
CA LEU A 132 -4.21 4.58 -22.08
C LEU A 132 -4.33 5.87 -21.27
N SER A 133 -5.55 6.17 -20.82
CA SER A 133 -5.77 7.21 -19.82
C SER A 133 -5.08 6.84 -18.49
N LYS A 134 -4.90 7.82 -17.58
CA LYS A 134 -4.33 7.57 -16.24
C LYS A 134 -5.12 6.47 -15.51
N GLY A 135 -6.44 6.50 -15.56
CA GLY A 135 -7.30 5.49 -14.95
C GLY A 135 -7.16 4.11 -15.60
N GLN A 136 -7.04 4.02 -16.92
CA GLN A 136 -6.80 2.76 -17.60
C GLN A 136 -5.41 2.19 -17.27
N LYS A 137 -4.39 3.03 -17.15
CA LYS A 137 -3.06 2.60 -16.68
C LYS A 137 -3.12 2.05 -15.27
N ALA A 138 -3.84 2.72 -14.35
CA ALA A 138 -4.02 2.24 -12.98
C ALA A 138 -4.71 0.87 -12.95
N ARG A 139 -5.78 0.67 -13.74
CA ARG A 139 -6.44 -0.63 -13.88
C ARG A 139 -5.53 -1.70 -14.48
N ALA A 140 -4.71 -1.35 -15.48
CA ALA A 140 -3.73 -2.27 -16.05
C ALA A 140 -2.66 -2.67 -15.00
N GLY A 141 -2.10 -1.72 -14.28
CA GLY A 141 -1.15 -1.99 -13.19
C GLY A 141 -1.77 -2.88 -12.09
N LEU A 142 -3.03 -2.61 -11.72
CA LEU A 142 -3.75 -3.42 -10.73
C LEU A 142 -4.00 -4.86 -11.23
N LEU A 143 -4.34 -5.06 -12.52
CA LEU A 143 -4.42 -6.38 -13.13
C LEU A 143 -3.10 -7.13 -12.97
N LEU A 144 -1.98 -6.51 -13.33
CA LEU A 144 -0.67 -7.13 -13.25
C LEU A 144 -0.29 -7.49 -11.81
N ALA A 145 -0.64 -6.62 -10.86
CA ALA A 145 -0.39 -6.85 -9.43
C ALA A 145 -1.25 -7.99 -8.85
N LEU A 146 -2.42 -8.28 -9.44
CA LEU A 146 -3.35 -9.29 -8.92
C LEU A 146 -3.25 -10.66 -9.61
N ALA A 147 -2.85 -10.70 -10.90
CA ALA A 147 -3.01 -11.88 -11.74
C ALA A 147 -2.19 -13.11 -11.30
N HIS A 148 -1.11 -12.93 -10.55
CA HIS A 148 -0.35 -14.02 -9.95
C HIS A 148 -0.85 -14.42 -8.55
N ARG A 149 -2.02 -13.93 -8.13
CA ARG A 149 -2.66 -14.23 -6.85
C ARG A 149 -1.74 -14.02 -5.64
N PRO A 150 -1.20 -12.82 -5.41
CA PRO A 150 -0.23 -12.53 -4.36
C PRO A 150 -0.80 -12.79 -2.96
N GLU A 151 0.06 -13.13 -2.01
CA GLU A 151 -0.30 -13.22 -0.58
C GLU A 151 -0.40 -11.85 0.09
N LEU A 152 0.37 -10.88 -0.42
CA LEU A 152 0.36 -9.48 0.01
C LEU A 152 0.19 -8.56 -1.21
N LEU A 153 -0.85 -7.76 -1.21
CA LEU A 153 -1.03 -6.68 -2.19
C LEU A 153 -0.57 -5.36 -1.57
N VAL A 154 0.41 -4.71 -2.19
CA VAL A 154 0.94 -3.40 -1.78
C VAL A 154 0.55 -2.36 -2.82
N LEU A 155 -0.17 -1.34 -2.40
CA LEU A 155 -0.65 -0.26 -3.26
C LEU A 155 -0.13 1.08 -2.72
N ASP A 156 0.72 1.75 -3.49
CA ASP A 156 1.27 3.05 -3.11
C ASP A 156 0.48 4.16 -3.79
N GLU A 157 -0.34 4.89 -3.00
CA GLU A 157 -1.23 5.97 -3.47
C GLU A 157 -2.07 5.58 -4.71
N PRO A 158 -2.78 4.43 -4.70
CA PRO A 158 -3.37 3.83 -5.90
C PRO A 158 -4.46 4.69 -6.56
N SER A 159 -5.03 5.63 -5.83
CA SER A 159 -6.11 6.53 -6.27
C SER A 159 -5.65 7.94 -6.58
N SER A 160 -4.36 8.25 -6.41
CA SER A 160 -3.80 9.59 -6.58
C SER A 160 -4.09 10.17 -7.96
N GLY A 161 -4.81 11.31 -7.99
CA GLY A 161 -5.15 12.02 -9.23
C GLY A 161 -6.03 11.24 -10.21
N LEU A 162 -6.81 10.28 -9.72
CA LEU A 162 -7.83 9.55 -10.47
C LEU A 162 -9.23 10.15 -10.23
N ASP A 163 -10.09 9.97 -11.22
CA ASP A 163 -11.51 10.33 -11.08
C ASP A 163 -12.24 9.41 -10.09
N PRO A 164 -13.38 9.84 -9.52
CA PRO A 164 -14.11 9.08 -8.49
C PRO A 164 -14.56 7.68 -8.93
N ILE A 165 -14.80 7.46 -10.23
CA ILE A 165 -15.27 6.16 -10.76
C ILE A 165 -14.11 5.16 -10.69
N VAL A 166 -12.94 5.54 -11.26
CA VAL A 166 -11.75 4.67 -11.25
C VAL A 166 -11.27 4.41 -9.82
N ARG A 167 -11.32 5.42 -8.95
CA ARG A 167 -11.02 5.28 -7.52
C ARG A 167 -11.89 4.20 -6.86
N ARG A 168 -13.20 4.22 -7.12
CA ARG A 168 -14.16 3.21 -6.61
C ARG A 168 -13.82 1.81 -7.12
N ASP A 169 -13.43 1.68 -8.39
CA ASP A 169 -13.03 0.38 -8.95
C ASP A 169 -11.81 -0.20 -8.25
N ILE A 170 -10.79 0.63 -7.96
CA ILE A 170 -9.58 0.22 -7.24
C ILE A 170 -9.93 -0.23 -5.82
N LEU A 171 -10.66 0.60 -5.06
CA LEU A 171 -11.09 0.24 -3.70
C LEU A 171 -11.97 -1.01 -3.70
N GLY A 172 -12.87 -1.15 -4.68
CA GLY A 172 -13.67 -2.35 -4.86
C GLY A 172 -12.83 -3.61 -5.15
N ALA A 173 -11.75 -3.49 -5.93
CA ALA A 173 -10.82 -4.60 -6.17
C ALA A 173 -10.07 -4.99 -4.89
N VAL A 174 -9.63 -4.01 -4.10
CA VAL A 174 -9.02 -4.25 -2.77
C VAL A 174 -9.96 -5.07 -1.88
N LEU A 175 -11.22 -4.64 -1.74
CA LEU A 175 -12.21 -5.33 -0.92
C LEU A 175 -12.48 -6.77 -1.40
N ARG A 176 -12.58 -6.99 -2.73
CA ARG A 176 -12.76 -8.34 -3.29
C ARG A 176 -11.58 -9.26 -2.99
N THR A 177 -10.34 -8.74 -3.07
CA THR A 177 -9.12 -9.49 -2.78
C THR A 177 -9.10 -10.05 -1.36
N ILE A 178 -9.65 -9.31 -0.39
CA ILE A 178 -9.79 -9.77 1.00
C ILE A 178 -10.98 -10.72 1.15
N ALA A 179 -12.17 -10.31 0.68
CA ALA A 179 -13.41 -11.03 0.92
C ALA A 179 -13.42 -12.44 0.34
N HIS A 180 -12.80 -12.65 -0.82
CA HIS A 180 -12.81 -13.94 -1.51
C HIS A 180 -11.58 -14.81 -1.27
N GLU A 181 -10.46 -14.22 -0.86
CA GLU A 181 -9.18 -14.93 -0.86
C GLU A 181 -8.42 -14.84 0.48
N GLY A 182 -8.93 -14.08 1.46
CA GLY A 182 -8.33 -13.93 2.79
C GLY A 182 -6.90 -13.36 2.76
N ARG A 183 -6.54 -12.62 1.72
CA ARG A 183 -5.20 -12.07 1.50
C ARG A 183 -4.97 -10.83 2.35
N THR A 184 -3.72 -10.41 2.44
CA THR A 184 -3.34 -9.19 3.12
C THR A 184 -3.20 -8.06 2.12
N VAL A 185 -3.69 -6.87 2.45
CA VAL A 185 -3.50 -5.64 1.66
C VAL A 185 -2.86 -4.58 2.53
N LEU A 186 -1.81 -3.95 2.02
CA LEU A 186 -1.27 -2.69 2.53
C LEU A 186 -1.46 -1.64 1.45
N PHE A 187 -2.21 -0.58 1.75
CA PHE A 187 -2.31 0.54 0.83
C PHE A 187 -2.00 1.86 1.51
N SER A 188 -1.22 2.70 0.83
CA SER A 188 -0.96 4.05 1.28
C SER A 188 -1.96 5.02 0.71
N SER A 189 -2.35 6.03 1.48
CA SER A 189 -3.15 7.16 1.01
C SER A 189 -2.87 8.41 1.85
N HIS A 190 -2.97 9.57 1.22
CA HIS A 190 -3.07 10.85 1.93
C HIS A 190 -4.54 11.26 2.17
N LEU A 191 -5.50 10.52 1.59
CA LEU A 191 -6.94 10.72 1.74
C LEU A 191 -7.48 9.77 2.81
N LEU A 192 -7.67 10.29 4.02
CA LEU A 192 -8.08 9.48 5.16
C LEU A 192 -9.48 8.88 4.99
N GLU A 193 -10.37 9.56 4.25
CA GLU A 193 -11.71 9.05 3.93
C GLU A 193 -11.68 7.72 3.15
N GLU A 194 -10.71 7.53 2.24
CA GLU A 194 -10.55 6.27 1.50
C GLU A 194 -10.19 5.13 2.44
N VAL A 195 -9.31 5.42 3.39
CA VAL A 195 -8.86 4.43 4.38
C VAL A 195 -10.00 4.05 5.30
N GLU A 196 -10.81 5.00 5.72
CA GLU A 196 -12.01 4.74 6.54
C GLU A 196 -13.02 3.78 5.88
N GLN A 197 -13.07 3.78 4.55
CA GLN A 197 -14.02 2.96 3.80
C GLN A 197 -13.62 1.49 3.70
N VAL A 198 -12.32 1.18 3.75
CA VAL A 198 -11.83 -0.15 3.37
C VAL A 198 -10.87 -0.78 4.38
N ALA A 199 -10.24 0.00 5.27
CA ALA A 199 -9.21 -0.51 6.17
C ALA A 199 -9.79 -1.13 7.45
N ASP A 200 -9.25 -2.29 7.83
CA ASP A 200 -9.45 -2.88 9.16
C ASP A 200 -8.52 -2.25 10.20
N HIS A 201 -7.30 -1.92 9.75
CA HIS A 201 -6.24 -1.34 10.59
C HIS A 201 -5.68 -0.10 9.93
N VAL A 202 -5.24 0.84 10.74
CA VAL A 202 -4.61 2.09 10.28
C VAL A 202 -3.26 2.28 10.96
N THR A 203 -2.28 2.71 10.19
CA THR A 203 -0.99 3.21 10.65
C THR A 203 -0.81 4.63 10.13
N MET A 204 -0.71 5.58 11.03
CA MET A 204 -0.48 6.98 10.71
C MET A 204 1.01 7.30 10.83
N ILE A 205 1.58 7.82 9.73
CA ILE A 205 2.98 8.25 9.68
C ILE A 205 3.05 9.76 9.48
N HIS A 206 3.87 10.43 10.29
CA HIS A 206 4.14 11.86 10.21
C HIS A 206 5.64 12.13 10.41
N GLN A 207 6.26 12.87 9.50
CA GLN A 207 7.69 13.20 9.53
C GLN A 207 8.60 11.98 9.81
N GLY A 208 8.32 10.87 9.12
CA GLY A 208 9.08 9.64 9.23
C GLY A 208 8.83 8.81 10.49
N ARG A 209 7.89 9.18 11.35
CA ARG A 209 7.56 8.46 12.61
C ARG A 209 6.13 7.95 12.58
N ILE A 210 5.89 6.78 13.16
CA ILE A 210 4.53 6.29 13.41
C ILE A 210 3.98 7.04 14.62
N VAL A 211 2.87 7.77 14.41
CA VAL A 211 2.19 8.54 15.44
C VAL A 211 0.98 7.80 16.02
N LEU A 212 0.42 6.85 15.27
CA LEU A 212 -0.71 6.04 15.68
C LEU A 212 -0.74 4.75 14.86
N THR A 213 -1.05 3.61 15.49
CA THR A 213 -1.30 2.35 14.79
C THR A 213 -2.28 1.48 15.57
N GLY A 214 -3.15 0.77 14.87
CA GLY A 214 -4.09 -0.17 15.48
C GLY A 214 -5.34 -0.43 14.64
N PRO A 215 -6.28 -1.26 15.16
CA PRO A 215 -7.58 -1.48 14.54
C PRO A 215 -8.36 -0.16 14.39
N LEU A 216 -8.89 0.12 13.19
CA LEU A 216 -9.61 1.37 12.91
C LEU A 216 -10.75 1.62 13.89
N ALA A 217 -11.57 0.60 14.16
CA ALA A 217 -12.69 0.72 15.10
C ALA A 217 -12.22 1.06 16.52
N ALA A 218 -11.15 0.45 17.01
CA ALA A 218 -10.59 0.72 18.32
C ALA A 218 -10.00 2.13 18.41
N ILE A 219 -9.33 2.59 17.37
CA ILE A 219 -8.80 3.96 17.28
C ILE A 219 -9.94 4.98 17.37
N LYS A 220 -11.00 4.81 16.58
CA LYS A 220 -12.16 5.72 16.59
C LYS A 220 -12.87 5.72 17.94
N GLU A 221 -13.04 4.56 18.55
CA GLU A 221 -13.64 4.41 19.87
C GLU A 221 -12.82 5.09 20.97
N ALA A 222 -11.50 4.94 20.96
CA ALA A 222 -10.60 5.58 21.92
C ALA A 222 -10.59 7.12 21.84
N HIS A 223 -11.03 7.68 20.71
CA HIS A 223 -11.12 9.12 20.48
C HIS A 223 -12.59 9.62 20.45
N ARG A 224 -13.54 8.80 20.90
CA ARG A 224 -14.96 9.16 20.96
C ARG A 224 -15.18 10.41 21.83
N ALA A 225 -15.95 11.35 21.32
CA ALA A 225 -16.41 12.54 22.04
C ALA A 225 -17.95 12.53 22.15
N GLY A 226 -18.46 12.12 23.29
CA GLY A 226 -19.91 11.93 23.50
C GLY A 226 -20.44 10.75 22.67
N GLU A 227 -21.55 10.95 21.95
CA GLU A 227 -22.16 9.90 21.12
C GLU A 227 -21.55 9.77 19.71
N ARG A 228 -20.76 10.76 19.27
CA ARG A 228 -20.18 10.79 17.93
C ARG A 228 -18.82 10.12 17.89
N LEU A 229 -18.59 9.26 16.88
CA LEU A 229 -17.27 8.78 16.52
C LEU A 229 -16.57 9.82 15.62
N PRO A 230 -15.33 10.21 15.94
CA PRO A 230 -14.56 11.14 15.10
C PRO A 230 -14.16 10.52 13.77
N SER A 231 -13.93 11.36 12.76
CA SER A 231 -13.28 10.94 11.52
C SER A 231 -11.77 10.69 11.73
N LEU A 232 -11.13 9.96 10.82
CA LEU A 232 -9.67 9.82 10.86
C LEU A 232 -8.96 11.17 10.68
N ASP A 233 -9.54 12.11 9.92
CA ASP A 233 -9.00 13.46 9.77
C ASP A 233 -8.96 14.21 11.10
N GLU A 234 -10.04 14.18 11.86
CA GLU A 234 -10.11 14.79 13.19
C GLU A 234 -9.07 14.20 14.14
N ILE A 235 -8.91 12.86 14.12
CA ILE A 235 -7.91 12.16 14.93
C ILE A 235 -6.49 12.54 14.49
N PHE A 236 -6.23 12.56 13.18
CA PHE A 236 -4.92 12.91 12.63
C PHE A 236 -4.50 14.32 13.00
N VAL A 237 -5.38 15.32 12.81
CA VAL A 237 -5.12 16.71 13.16
C VAL A 237 -4.81 16.85 14.66
N THR A 238 -5.57 16.17 15.52
CA THR A 238 -5.35 16.20 16.97
C THR A 238 -4.00 15.60 17.35
N ARG A 239 -3.62 14.47 16.75
CA ARG A 239 -2.35 13.77 17.04
C ARG A 239 -1.13 14.53 16.51
N VAL A 240 -1.20 15.05 15.29
CA VAL A 240 -0.12 15.82 14.69
C VAL A 240 0.03 17.19 15.36
N GLY A 241 -1.10 17.84 15.68
CA GLY A 241 -1.10 19.11 16.43
C GLY A 241 -0.50 18.98 17.83
N SER A 242 -0.79 17.87 18.52
CA SER A 242 -0.20 17.60 19.85
C SER A 242 1.30 17.22 19.79
N ALA A 243 1.75 16.62 18.67
CA ALA A 243 3.16 16.27 18.47
C ALA A 243 4.03 17.48 18.08
N ALA A 244 3.40 18.57 17.59
CA ALA A 244 4.08 19.81 17.22
C ALA A 244 4.17 20.85 18.36
N ALA A 245 3.53 20.60 19.52
CA ALA A 245 3.65 21.49 20.68
C ALA A 245 5.06 21.30 21.30
N PRO A 246 5.89 22.36 21.37
CA PRO A 246 7.16 22.27 22.09
C PRO A 246 6.85 21.94 23.55
N GLY A 247 7.55 20.94 24.11
CA GLY A 247 7.49 20.68 25.55
C GLY A 247 7.80 21.96 26.33
N PRO A 248 7.26 22.11 27.57
CA PRO A 248 7.56 23.30 28.36
C PRO A 248 9.07 23.39 28.56
N GLU A 249 9.64 24.52 28.11
CA GLU A 249 11.02 24.89 28.46
C GLU A 249 11.12 24.93 29.99
N VAL A 250 11.98 24.07 30.55
CA VAL A 250 12.39 24.10 31.95
C VAL A 250 13.72 24.83 32.06
#